data_92930bfcba7a0c44fce5036b32f27705
#
_entry.id   92930bfcba7a0c44fce5036b32f27705
#
_cell.length_a   1.000
_cell.length_b   1.000
_cell.length_c   1.000
_cell.angle_alpha   90.00
_cell.angle_beta   90.00
_cell.angle_gamma   90.00
#
_symmetry.space_group_name_H-M   'P 1'
#
loop_
_entity.id
_entity.type
_entity.pdbx_description
1 polymer ?
#
loop_
_entity_poly.entity_id
_entity_poly.type
_entity_poly.pdbx_seq_one_letter_code
_entity_poly.pdbx_strand_id
1 'polypeptide(L)'
;MDFSELLKPYLKKTNKTYYVALSGGVDSFVLLNELLKIRENYDLKLSAIHINHNIQKNSLKWKNFCSEFCRKNHIKYFSRTLRKKTDFSNLEKKLRDERYKIFESILDKNSILFMGHHLDDTIETFFLRSMRGTRLEGLTSIPKERNLGKGKIIRPFLDLTKTEILKKAKEDKLKFVNDLSNRDNSFDRNY
;
A
#
# COMPACT_ATOMS: atom_id res chain seq x y z
N MET A 1 15.98 -8.27 11.55
CA MET A 1 14.73 -9.02 11.31
C MET A 1 14.57 -9.24 9.81
N ASP A 2 14.30 -10.46 9.38
CA ASP A 2 14.04 -10.76 7.96
C ASP A 2 12.55 -10.53 7.67
N PHE A 3 12.25 -9.47 6.91
CA PHE A 3 10.87 -9.12 6.58
C PHE A 3 10.22 -10.10 5.61
N SER A 4 11.03 -10.91 4.89
CA SER A 4 10.51 -11.93 4.00
C SER A 4 9.74 -13.02 4.74
N GLU A 5 10.10 -13.29 6.00
CA GLU A 5 9.40 -14.26 6.85
C GLU A 5 7.92 -13.88 7.08
N LEU A 6 7.63 -12.57 7.14
CA LEU A 6 6.25 -12.08 7.29
C LEU A 6 5.38 -12.32 6.05
N LEU A 7 6.02 -12.58 4.91
CA LEU A 7 5.34 -12.81 3.63
C LEU A 7 5.07 -14.29 3.38
N LYS A 8 5.97 -15.18 3.83
CA LYS A 8 5.92 -16.62 3.57
C LYS A 8 4.57 -17.29 3.84
N PRO A 9 3.84 -16.98 4.94
CA PRO A 9 2.54 -17.59 5.21
C PRO A 9 1.50 -17.38 4.11
N TYR A 10 1.66 -16.33 3.32
CA TYR A 10 0.74 -15.93 2.26
C TYR A 10 1.15 -16.40 0.87
N LEU A 11 2.39 -16.89 0.75
CA LEU A 11 2.97 -17.32 -0.51
C LEU A 11 2.80 -18.84 -0.65
N LYS A 12 2.06 -19.24 -1.66
CA LYS A 12 1.88 -20.65 -2.00
C LYS A 12 2.34 -20.85 -3.44
N LYS A 13 3.00 -21.96 -3.73
CA LYS A 13 3.30 -22.41 -5.11
C LYS A 13 1.96 -22.77 -5.79
N THR A 14 1.24 -21.77 -6.25
CA THR A 14 -0.10 -21.92 -6.87
C THR A 14 -0.21 -20.94 -8.03
N ASN A 15 -1.24 -21.10 -8.87
CA ASN A 15 -1.56 -20.15 -9.95
C ASN A 15 -2.07 -18.78 -9.45
N LYS A 16 -1.55 -18.28 -8.32
CA LYS A 16 -1.93 -16.97 -7.79
C LYS A 16 -1.13 -15.85 -8.44
N THR A 17 -1.80 -14.72 -8.64
CA THR A 17 -1.16 -13.47 -9.02
C THR A 17 -1.05 -12.57 -7.79
N TYR A 18 0.14 -12.11 -7.51
CA TYR A 18 0.45 -11.26 -6.37
C TYR A 18 0.62 -9.82 -6.84
N TYR A 19 -0.14 -8.93 -6.25
CA TYR A 19 -0.10 -7.51 -6.53
C TYR A 19 0.44 -6.76 -5.32
N VAL A 20 1.18 -5.68 -5.55
CA VAL A 20 1.56 -4.71 -4.52
C VAL A 20 0.88 -3.39 -4.84
N ALA A 21 0.17 -2.82 -3.86
CA ALA A 21 -0.33 -1.44 -3.93
C ALA A 21 0.86 -0.49 -3.75
N LEU A 22 1.47 -0.07 -4.87
CA LEU A 22 2.69 0.73 -4.91
C LEU A 22 2.36 2.22 -4.88
N SER A 23 2.42 2.86 -3.70
CA SER A 23 2.13 4.29 -3.54
C SER A 23 3.28 5.20 -3.99
N GLY A 24 4.51 4.70 -3.97
CA GLY A 24 5.74 5.47 -4.12
C GLY A 24 6.44 5.72 -2.79
N GLY A 25 5.74 5.62 -1.67
CA GLY A 25 6.32 5.77 -0.33
C GLY A 25 7.13 4.55 0.11
N VAL A 26 7.96 4.75 1.15
CA VAL A 26 8.93 3.78 1.65
C VAL A 26 8.30 2.42 1.97
N ASP A 27 7.13 2.40 2.62
CA ASP A 27 6.48 1.15 3.08
C ASP A 27 6.15 0.22 1.91
N SER A 28 5.59 0.79 0.84
CA SER A 28 5.23 0.05 -0.36
C SER A 28 6.46 -0.41 -1.15
N PHE A 29 7.56 0.37 -1.12
CA PHE A 29 8.82 -0.03 -1.76
C PHE A 29 9.55 -1.12 -0.98
N VAL A 30 9.59 -1.05 0.36
CA VAL A 30 10.14 -2.13 1.19
C VAL A 30 9.36 -3.42 0.96
N LEU A 31 8.03 -3.35 0.97
CA LEU A 31 7.17 -4.51 0.71
C LEU A 31 7.43 -5.14 -0.66
N LEU A 32 7.52 -4.33 -1.70
CA LEU A 32 7.81 -4.80 -3.06
C LEU A 32 9.21 -5.41 -3.15
N ASN A 33 10.21 -4.79 -2.52
CA ASN A 33 11.58 -5.28 -2.51
C ASN A 33 11.72 -6.63 -1.78
N GLU A 34 11.04 -6.81 -0.66
CA GLU A 34 11.04 -8.09 0.05
C GLU A 34 10.40 -9.21 -0.79
N LEU A 35 9.31 -8.92 -1.50
CA LEU A 35 8.70 -9.88 -2.44
C LEU A 35 9.64 -10.21 -3.62
N LEU A 36 10.41 -9.22 -4.10
CA LEU A 36 11.40 -9.45 -5.16
C LEU A 36 12.51 -10.39 -4.72
N LYS A 37 13.03 -10.24 -3.49
CA LYS A 37 14.08 -11.11 -2.95
C LYS A 37 13.71 -12.59 -2.93
N ILE A 38 12.43 -12.88 -2.72
CA ILE A 38 11.94 -14.27 -2.61
C ILE A 38 11.18 -14.72 -3.86
N ARG A 39 11.10 -13.87 -4.90
CA ARG A 39 10.30 -14.10 -6.10
C ARG A 39 10.61 -15.43 -6.77
N GLU A 40 11.90 -15.74 -6.97
CA GLU A 40 12.34 -16.97 -7.65
C GLU A 40 12.07 -18.20 -6.81
N ASN A 41 12.29 -18.13 -5.50
CA ASN A 41 12.07 -19.24 -4.57
C ASN A 41 10.62 -19.74 -4.56
N TYR A 42 9.66 -18.81 -4.80
CA TYR A 42 8.23 -19.08 -4.77
C TYR A 42 7.55 -19.02 -6.14
N ASP A 43 8.31 -18.80 -7.23
CA ASP A 43 7.77 -18.60 -8.60
C ASP A 43 6.61 -17.58 -8.61
N LEU A 44 6.86 -16.40 -8.05
CA LEU A 44 5.81 -15.39 -7.87
C LEU A 44 5.46 -14.68 -9.18
N LYS A 45 4.21 -14.78 -9.61
CA LYS A 45 3.63 -13.88 -10.62
C LYS A 45 3.36 -12.51 -9.97
N LEU A 46 4.40 -11.67 -9.91
CA LEU A 46 4.37 -10.38 -9.21
C LEU A 46 4.00 -9.24 -10.15
N SER A 47 3.10 -8.38 -9.68
CA SER A 47 2.64 -7.17 -10.37
C SER A 47 2.53 -6.01 -9.38
N ALA A 48 2.57 -4.77 -9.87
CA ALA A 48 2.35 -3.58 -9.04
C ALA A 48 1.17 -2.76 -9.57
N ILE A 49 0.37 -2.22 -8.64
CA ILE A 49 -0.73 -1.30 -8.95
C ILE A 49 -0.43 0.06 -8.30
N HIS A 50 -0.29 1.08 -9.12
CA HIS A 50 -0.12 2.46 -8.69
C HIS A 50 -1.36 3.29 -9.01
N ILE A 51 -1.89 3.98 -8.00
CA ILE A 51 -3.00 4.89 -8.19
C ILE A 51 -2.51 6.31 -7.93
N ASN A 52 -2.47 7.09 -9.01
CA ASN A 52 -2.12 8.50 -8.95
C ASN A 52 -3.38 9.32 -8.61
N HIS A 53 -3.40 9.89 -7.41
CA HIS A 53 -4.51 10.73 -6.95
C HIS A 53 -4.59 12.09 -7.65
N ASN A 54 -3.54 12.49 -8.39
CA ASN A 54 -3.48 13.73 -9.17
C ASN A 54 -3.75 15.01 -8.35
N ILE A 55 -3.39 15.00 -7.07
CA ILE A 55 -3.57 16.13 -6.15
C ILE A 55 -2.31 16.98 -6.09
N GLN A 56 -1.14 16.33 -6.08
CA GLN A 56 0.14 17.00 -5.86
C GLN A 56 0.83 17.29 -7.20
N LYS A 57 1.55 18.42 -7.24
CA LYS A 57 2.32 18.85 -8.44
C LYS A 57 3.33 17.80 -8.91
N ASN A 58 3.87 16.99 -7.98
CA ASN A 58 4.87 15.97 -8.27
C ASN A 58 4.29 14.57 -8.55
N SER A 59 2.98 14.41 -8.59
CA SER A 59 2.32 13.11 -8.74
C SER A 59 2.75 12.36 -10.02
N LEU A 60 3.03 13.08 -11.10
CA LEU A 60 3.53 12.51 -12.35
C LEU A 60 4.97 11.98 -12.20
N LYS A 61 5.84 12.71 -11.49
CA LYS A 61 7.22 12.26 -11.21
C LYS A 61 7.21 10.96 -10.39
N TRP A 62 6.32 10.84 -9.42
CA TRP A 62 6.17 9.63 -8.59
C TRP A 62 5.67 8.44 -9.40
N LYS A 63 4.67 8.66 -10.25
CA LYS A 63 4.18 7.65 -11.20
C LYS A 63 5.32 7.13 -12.07
N ASN A 64 6.13 8.03 -12.66
CA ASN A 64 7.25 7.67 -13.51
C ASN A 64 8.32 6.90 -12.74
N PHE A 65 8.64 7.32 -11.51
CA PHE A 65 9.59 6.64 -10.64
C PHE A 65 9.13 5.19 -10.32
N CYS A 66 7.86 5.01 -9.96
CA CYS A 66 7.29 3.67 -9.74
C CYS A 66 7.33 2.81 -11.01
N SER A 67 6.97 3.40 -12.16
CA SER A 67 7.00 2.71 -13.46
C SER A 67 8.41 2.26 -13.84
N GLU A 68 9.41 3.14 -13.67
CA GLU A 68 10.80 2.83 -13.97
C GLU A 68 11.35 1.71 -13.05
N PHE A 69 11.04 1.76 -11.76
CA PHE A 69 11.41 0.70 -10.84
C PHE A 69 10.82 -0.65 -11.25
N CYS A 70 9.53 -0.68 -11.59
CA CYS A 70 8.86 -1.91 -12.04
C CYS A 70 9.47 -2.43 -13.35
N ARG A 71 9.78 -1.56 -14.31
CA ARG A 71 10.42 -1.92 -15.57
C ARG A 71 11.80 -2.54 -15.35
N LYS A 72 12.64 -1.95 -14.49
CA LYS A 72 13.98 -2.45 -14.16
C LYS A 72 13.95 -3.84 -13.50
N ASN A 73 12.88 -4.14 -12.76
CA ASN A 73 12.73 -5.41 -12.03
C ASN A 73 11.80 -6.40 -12.75
N HIS A 74 11.46 -6.15 -14.01
CA HIS A 74 10.58 -7.01 -14.82
C HIS A 74 9.23 -7.31 -14.13
N ILE A 75 8.62 -6.27 -13.51
CA ILE A 75 7.32 -6.35 -12.84
C ILE A 75 6.26 -5.72 -13.75
N LYS A 76 5.15 -6.41 -13.95
CA LYS A 76 3.99 -5.84 -14.65
C LYS A 76 3.42 -4.69 -13.82
N TYR A 77 3.30 -3.50 -14.44
CA TYR A 77 2.89 -2.27 -13.78
C TYR A 77 1.53 -1.81 -14.29
N PHE A 78 0.57 -1.69 -13.39
CA PHE A 78 -0.74 -1.12 -13.65
C PHE A 78 -0.81 0.26 -13.03
N SER A 79 -1.18 1.27 -13.82
CA SER A 79 -1.39 2.62 -13.31
C SER A 79 -2.75 3.16 -13.69
N ARG A 80 -3.39 3.82 -12.73
CA ARG A 80 -4.62 4.59 -12.94
C ARG A 80 -4.44 5.97 -12.33
N THR A 81 -4.90 6.99 -13.05
CA THR A 81 -4.92 8.37 -12.54
C THR A 81 -6.36 8.73 -12.24
N LEU A 82 -6.63 9.17 -11.02
CA LEU A 82 -7.95 9.65 -10.63
C LEU A 82 -8.21 11.03 -11.25
N ARG A 83 -9.47 11.30 -11.60
CA ARG A 83 -9.86 12.63 -12.07
C ARG A 83 -9.68 13.63 -10.93
N LYS A 84 -9.12 14.80 -11.27
CA LYS A 84 -8.99 15.90 -10.31
C LYS A 84 -10.39 16.30 -9.85
N LYS A 85 -10.62 16.33 -8.53
CA LYS A 85 -11.89 16.77 -7.93
C LYS A 85 -11.77 18.21 -7.49
N THR A 86 -12.83 18.97 -7.71
CA THR A 86 -12.95 20.37 -7.28
C THR A 86 -13.65 20.48 -5.94
N ASP A 87 -14.40 19.46 -5.51
CA ASP A 87 -15.06 19.39 -4.22
C ASP A 87 -14.15 18.69 -3.20
N PHE A 88 -13.72 19.44 -2.21
CA PHE A 88 -12.81 18.98 -1.15
C PHE A 88 -13.54 18.37 0.05
N SER A 89 -14.87 18.40 0.10
CA SER A 89 -15.63 17.79 1.19
C SER A 89 -15.46 16.28 1.20
N ASN A 90 -14.99 15.72 2.33
CA ASN A 90 -14.69 14.27 2.47
C ASN A 90 -13.78 13.72 1.38
N LEU A 91 -12.83 14.53 0.88
CA LEU A 91 -11.94 14.19 -0.25
C LEU A 91 -11.19 12.88 0.01
N GLU A 92 -10.62 12.72 1.20
CA GLU A 92 -9.85 11.52 1.57
C GLU A 92 -10.71 10.25 1.46
N LYS A 93 -11.92 10.28 2.01
CA LYS A 93 -12.86 9.15 1.90
C LYS A 93 -13.20 8.83 0.44
N LYS A 94 -13.53 9.87 -0.36
CA LYS A 94 -13.85 9.70 -1.78
C LYS A 94 -12.68 9.08 -2.57
N LEU A 95 -11.45 9.54 -2.33
CA LEU A 95 -10.24 9.02 -2.97
C LEU A 95 -9.93 7.59 -2.52
N ARG A 96 -10.12 7.30 -1.24
CA ARG A 96 -9.99 5.95 -0.71
C ARG A 96 -10.99 5.00 -1.37
N ASP A 97 -12.25 5.37 -1.45
CA ASP A 97 -13.30 4.53 -2.05
C ASP A 97 -13.02 4.29 -3.54
N GLU A 98 -12.63 5.31 -4.30
CA GLU A 98 -12.24 5.15 -5.70
C GLU A 98 -11.02 4.25 -5.86
N ARG A 99 -10.02 4.39 -5.00
CA ARG A 99 -8.84 3.50 -4.98
C ARG A 99 -9.25 2.04 -4.79
N TYR A 100 -10.13 1.76 -3.84
CA TYR A 100 -10.59 0.40 -3.59
C TYR A 100 -11.43 -0.15 -4.75
N LYS A 101 -12.28 0.64 -5.39
CA LYS A 101 -13.01 0.25 -6.62
C LYS A 101 -12.06 -0.14 -7.75
N ILE A 102 -10.96 0.60 -7.93
CA ILE A 102 -9.95 0.28 -8.94
C ILE A 102 -9.24 -1.04 -8.59
N PHE A 103 -8.84 -1.24 -7.34
CA PHE A 103 -8.25 -2.52 -6.94
C PHE A 103 -9.23 -3.67 -7.21
N GLU A 104 -10.47 -3.53 -6.79
CA GLU A 104 -11.51 -4.54 -6.99
C GLU A 104 -11.72 -4.89 -8.47
N SER A 105 -11.64 -3.90 -9.37
CA SER A 105 -11.78 -4.13 -10.82
C SER A 105 -10.60 -4.91 -11.44
N ILE A 106 -9.44 -4.94 -10.77
CA ILE A 106 -8.23 -5.62 -11.27
C ILE A 106 -8.11 -7.04 -10.68
N LEU A 107 -8.60 -7.22 -9.44
CA LEU A 107 -8.41 -8.46 -8.71
C LEU A 107 -9.45 -9.52 -9.13
N ASP A 108 -8.97 -10.74 -9.33
CA ASP A 108 -9.79 -11.95 -9.52
C ASP A 108 -9.69 -12.90 -8.31
N LYS A 109 -10.33 -14.06 -8.40
CA LYS A 109 -10.35 -15.09 -7.33
C LYS A 109 -8.96 -15.66 -6.98
N ASN A 110 -8.00 -15.50 -7.88
CA ASN A 110 -6.63 -15.96 -7.70
C ASN A 110 -5.68 -14.82 -7.31
N SER A 111 -6.21 -13.64 -7.04
CA SER A 111 -5.41 -12.44 -6.77
C SER A 111 -5.24 -12.18 -5.28
N ILE A 112 -4.01 -11.86 -4.89
CA ILE A 112 -3.66 -11.33 -3.57
C ILE A 112 -3.06 -9.94 -3.75
N LEU A 113 -3.63 -8.93 -3.09
CA LEU A 113 -3.10 -7.57 -3.04
C LEU A 113 -2.40 -7.33 -1.71
N PHE A 114 -1.11 -7.15 -1.74
CA PHE A 114 -0.32 -6.72 -0.59
C PHE A 114 -0.35 -5.20 -0.43
N MET A 115 -0.54 -4.73 0.81
CA MET A 115 -0.52 -3.32 1.18
C MET A 115 0.45 -3.10 2.33
N GLY A 116 1.29 -2.07 2.24
CA GLY A 116 2.33 -1.74 3.20
C GLY A 116 1.84 -0.94 4.42
N HIS A 117 0.62 -1.20 4.93
CA HIS A 117 0.18 -0.61 6.19
C HIS A 117 0.98 -1.20 7.35
N HIS A 118 1.28 -0.35 8.35
CA HIS A 118 2.13 -0.68 9.48
C HIS A 118 1.47 -0.32 10.82
N LEU A 119 2.16 -0.56 11.93
CA LEU A 119 1.62 -0.35 13.29
C LEU A 119 1.16 1.09 13.52
N ASP A 120 1.94 2.06 13.06
CA ASP A 120 1.60 3.48 13.24
C ASP A 120 0.29 3.83 12.51
N ASP A 121 0.00 3.24 11.33
CA ASP A 121 -1.30 3.42 10.65
C ASP A 121 -2.46 2.86 11.49
N THR A 122 -2.22 1.76 12.20
CA THR A 122 -3.21 1.12 13.09
C THR A 122 -3.49 2.02 14.27
N ILE A 123 -2.43 2.56 14.89
CA ILE A 123 -2.53 3.50 16.02
C ILE A 123 -3.26 4.77 15.58
N GLU A 124 -2.86 5.38 14.45
CA GLU A 124 -3.54 6.56 13.90
C GLU A 124 -5.03 6.29 13.65
N THR A 125 -5.36 5.16 13.02
CA THR A 125 -6.74 4.76 12.75
C THR A 125 -7.55 4.61 14.03
N PHE A 126 -6.96 4.02 15.07
CA PHE A 126 -7.60 3.87 16.38
C PHE A 126 -7.92 5.23 17.00
N PHE A 127 -6.97 6.15 17.06
CA PHE A 127 -7.18 7.49 17.61
C PHE A 127 -8.23 8.29 16.82
N LEU A 128 -8.16 8.28 15.48
CA LEU A 128 -9.15 8.97 14.66
C LEU A 128 -10.58 8.45 14.87
N ARG A 129 -10.75 7.14 15.06
CA ARG A 129 -12.04 6.53 15.34
C ARG A 129 -12.53 6.88 16.75
N SER A 130 -11.64 6.87 17.74
CA SER A 130 -11.93 7.25 19.12
C SER A 130 -12.41 8.70 19.21
N MET A 131 -11.73 9.63 18.53
CA MET A 131 -12.10 11.06 18.51
C MET A 131 -13.44 11.32 17.83
N ARG A 132 -13.85 10.50 16.86
CA ARG A 132 -15.14 10.57 16.18
C ARG A 132 -16.31 9.97 16.98
N GLY A 133 -16.07 9.56 18.22
CA GLY A 133 -17.11 8.97 19.08
C GLY A 133 -17.61 7.61 18.60
N THR A 134 -16.78 6.85 17.89
CA THR A 134 -17.14 5.53 17.41
C THR A 134 -17.37 4.59 18.60
N ARG A 135 -18.45 3.80 18.59
CA ARG A 135 -18.71 2.79 19.61
C ARG A 135 -17.58 1.77 19.68
N LEU A 136 -17.41 1.11 20.83
CA LEU A 136 -16.33 0.12 21.05
C LEU A 136 -16.20 -0.93 19.93
N GLU A 137 -17.32 -1.37 19.37
CA GLU A 137 -17.37 -2.30 18.22
C GLU A 137 -16.72 -1.74 16.95
N GLY A 138 -16.70 -0.40 16.78
CA GLY A 138 -16.07 0.27 15.65
C GLY A 138 -14.60 0.64 15.86
N LEU A 139 -14.05 0.46 17.07
CA LEU A 139 -12.63 0.70 17.39
C LEU A 139 -11.69 -0.42 16.94
N THR A 140 -12.18 -1.35 16.13
CA THR A 140 -11.37 -2.45 15.60
C THR A 140 -10.16 -1.93 14.84
N SER A 141 -9.02 -2.59 15.02
CA SER A 141 -7.79 -2.30 14.29
C SER A 141 -7.94 -2.54 12.77
N ILE A 142 -6.96 -2.09 11.99
CA ILE A 142 -6.91 -2.42 10.56
C ILE A 142 -6.75 -3.94 10.43
N PRO A 143 -7.65 -4.67 9.73
CA PRO A 143 -7.53 -6.12 9.63
C PRO A 143 -6.30 -6.52 8.81
N LYS A 144 -5.57 -7.52 9.28
CA LYS A 144 -4.39 -8.08 8.59
C LYS A 144 -4.76 -8.65 7.22
N GLU A 145 -5.92 -9.30 7.16
CA GLU A 145 -6.50 -9.85 5.94
C GLU A 145 -7.95 -9.42 5.77
N ARG A 146 -8.37 -9.19 4.55
CA ARG A 146 -9.79 -9.04 4.20
C ARG A 146 -10.06 -9.37 2.73
N ASN A 147 -11.27 -9.77 2.41
CA ASN A 147 -11.70 -9.91 1.03
C ASN A 147 -11.90 -8.53 0.38
N LEU A 148 -11.63 -8.44 -0.91
CA LEU A 148 -11.95 -7.30 -1.76
C LEU A 148 -12.44 -7.80 -3.12
N GLY A 149 -13.73 -7.66 -3.36
CA GLY A 149 -14.36 -8.27 -4.53
C GLY A 149 -14.10 -9.78 -4.57
N LYS A 150 -13.52 -10.25 -5.66
CA LYS A 150 -13.14 -11.65 -5.85
C LYS A 150 -11.77 -12.00 -5.27
N GLY A 151 -10.94 -11.01 -4.96
CA GLY A 151 -9.58 -11.18 -4.45
C GLY A 151 -9.47 -10.96 -2.95
N LYS A 152 -8.25 -10.98 -2.44
CA LYS A 152 -7.92 -10.78 -1.03
C LYS A 152 -6.87 -9.68 -0.86
N ILE A 153 -7.03 -8.86 0.18
CA ILE A 153 -6.01 -7.92 0.67
C ILE A 153 -5.27 -8.53 1.84
N ILE A 154 -3.95 -8.36 1.87
CA ILE A 154 -3.07 -8.76 2.97
C ILE A 154 -2.16 -7.59 3.35
N ARG A 155 -1.96 -7.40 4.65
CA ARG A 155 -1.11 -6.34 5.23
C ARG A 155 -0.07 -7.00 6.15
N PRO A 156 1.06 -7.43 5.60
CA PRO A 156 2.02 -8.21 6.36
C PRO A 156 2.81 -7.38 7.39
N PHE A 157 2.84 -6.05 7.25
CA PHE A 157 3.64 -5.15 8.07
C PHE A 157 2.89 -4.50 9.25
N LEU A 158 1.66 -4.93 9.55
CA LEU A 158 0.85 -4.30 10.61
C LEU A 158 1.48 -4.35 12.00
N ASP A 159 2.37 -5.30 12.25
CA ASP A 159 3.07 -5.45 13.51
C ASP A 159 4.43 -4.73 13.53
N LEU A 160 4.83 -4.11 12.41
CA LEU A 160 6.08 -3.36 12.28
C LEU A 160 5.84 -1.87 12.51
N THR A 161 6.79 -1.23 13.19
CA THR A 161 6.83 0.23 13.31
C THR A 161 7.37 0.89 12.04
N LYS A 162 7.03 2.16 11.84
CA LYS A 162 7.60 2.98 10.76
C LYS A 162 9.13 3.04 10.82
N THR A 163 9.68 3.07 12.02
CA THR A 163 11.13 3.13 12.26
C THR A 163 11.82 1.86 11.74
N GLU A 164 11.25 0.68 11.98
CA GLU A 164 11.78 -0.60 11.47
C GLU A 164 11.77 -0.64 9.94
N ILE A 165 10.68 -0.17 9.33
CA ILE A 165 10.57 -0.10 7.85
C ILE A 165 11.61 0.86 7.27
N LEU A 166 11.82 2.04 7.88
CA LEU A 166 12.84 2.99 7.45
C LEU A 166 14.25 2.44 7.60
N LYS A 167 14.53 1.73 8.71
CA LYS A 167 15.80 1.04 8.93
C LYS A 167 16.06 0.02 7.82
N LYS A 168 15.07 -0.80 7.51
CA LYS A 168 15.13 -1.80 6.44
C LYS A 168 15.37 -1.17 5.06
N ALA A 169 14.68 -0.07 4.76
CA ALA A 169 14.89 0.68 3.52
C ALA A 169 16.34 1.19 3.38
N LYS A 170 16.96 1.65 4.48
CA LYS A 170 18.36 2.09 4.50
C LYS A 170 19.33 0.93 4.30
N GLU A 171 19.12 -0.19 4.99
CA GLU A 171 19.94 -1.41 4.85
C GLU A 171 19.95 -1.89 3.40
N ASP A 172 18.78 -1.89 2.75
CA ASP A 172 18.59 -2.31 1.37
C ASP A 172 18.94 -1.21 0.34
N LYS A 173 19.37 -0.02 0.79
CA LYS A 173 19.70 1.15 -0.05
C LYS A 173 18.58 1.51 -1.04
N LEU A 174 17.33 1.36 -0.60
CA LEU A 174 16.16 1.61 -1.43
C LEU A 174 15.97 3.11 -1.67
N LYS A 175 15.71 3.46 -2.92
CA LYS A 175 15.22 4.78 -3.30
C LYS A 175 13.70 4.77 -3.26
N PHE A 176 13.10 5.77 -2.63
CA PHE A 176 11.66 5.96 -2.55
C PHE A 176 11.32 7.44 -2.58
N VAL A 177 10.06 7.75 -2.82
CA VAL A 177 9.60 9.14 -2.83
C VAL A 177 9.38 9.60 -1.40
N ASN A 178 10.03 10.70 -1.02
CA ASN A 178 9.78 11.37 0.24
C ASN A 178 8.68 12.41 0.03
N ASP A 179 7.46 12.06 0.40
CA ASP A 179 6.32 12.96 0.30
C ASP A 179 6.31 13.91 1.50
N LEU A 180 6.73 15.15 1.28
CA LEU A 180 6.72 16.19 2.31
C LEU A 180 5.30 16.54 2.76
N SER A 181 4.26 16.24 1.98
CA SER A 181 2.86 16.49 2.37
C SER A 181 2.38 15.55 3.49
N ASN A 182 3.06 14.45 3.77
CA ASN A 182 2.81 13.64 4.98
C ASN A 182 3.16 14.42 6.27
N ARG A 183 3.79 15.59 6.18
CA ARG A 183 4.06 16.52 7.28
C ARG A 183 3.10 17.71 7.29
N ASP A 184 2.23 17.82 6.28
CA ASP A 184 1.30 18.94 6.17
C ASP A 184 0.04 18.62 6.96
N ASN A 185 -0.10 19.31 8.10
CA ASN A 185 -1.20 19.19 9.06
C ASN A 185 -2.53 19.77 8.54
N SER A 186 -2.62 20.21 7.28
CA SER A 186 -3.80 20.83 6.70
C SER A 186 -4.86 19.84 6.18
N PHE A 187 -4.56 18.56 6.15
CA PHE A 187 -5.54 17.52 5.83
C PHE A 187 -6.14 16.96 7.11
N ASP A 188 -7.45 16.67 7.11
CA ASP A 188 -8.29 16.15 8.22
C ASP A 188 -7.77 14.87 8.94
N ARG A 189 -6.51 14.50 8.75
CA ARG A 189 -5.81 13.49 9.54
C ARG A 189 -5.52 13.93 10.96
N ASN A 190 -5.67 15.23 11.25
CA ASN A 190 -5.19 15.86 12.48
C ASN A 190 -6.31 16.35 13.40
N TYR A 191 -7.55 15.88 13.22
CA TYR A 191 -8.65 16.13 14.15
C TYR A 191 -9.49 14.89 14.35
#